data_d6b9e732edbf002948ef28923cdcdf14
#
_entry.id   d6b9e732edbf002948ef28923cdcdf14
#
_cell.length_a   1.000
_cell.length_b   1.000
_cell.length_c   1.000
_cell.angle_alpha   90.00
_cell.angle_beta   90.00
_cell.angle_gamma   90.00
#
_symmetry.space_group_name_H-M   'P 1'
#
loop_
_entity.id
_entity.type
_entity.pdbx_description
1 polymer ?
#
loop_
_entity_poly.entity_id
_entity_poly.type
_entity_poly.pdbx_seq_one_letter_code
_entity_poly.pdbx_strand_id
1 'polypeptide(L)'
;MDDDAAADVLAERTEDVVEAHAPGFRDRILHRVVQRPGDLQDADANLVHGAVNGGTAQLFQQLVFRPVPGLGRPETPIENLYLGSAAAHPGGGVHGVCGFLAARAALGEHGWGGGLRRRVTSAALDLVHGPPAS
;
A
#
# COMPACT_ATOMS: atom_id res chain seq x y z
N MET A 1 -18.46 5.89 -19.52
CA MET A 1 -19.33 6.23 -18.39
C MET A 1 -18.47 7.10 -17.52
N ASP A 2 -18.92 8.27 -17.16
CA ASP A 2 -18.16 9.19 -16.32
C ASP A 2 -17.95 8.52 -14.96
N ASP A 3 -16.70 8.44 -14.49
CA ASP A 3 -16.35 7.76 -13.23
C ASP A 3 -17.07 8.39 -12.03
N ASP A 4 -17.36 9.68 -12.12
CA ASP A 4 -18.09 10.42 -11.10
C ASP A 4 -19.55 9.96 -10.99
N ALA A 5 -20.24 9.79 -12.13
CA ALA A 5 -21.60 9.28 -12.14
C ALA A 5 -21.67 7.81 -11.65
N ALA A 6 -20.63 7.02 -11.91
CA ALA A 6 -20.55 5.65 -11.41
C ALA A 6 -20.40 5.58 -9.88
N ALA A 7 -19.64 6.49 -9.30
CA ALA A 7 -19.46 6.56 -7.85
C ALA A 7 -20.75 6.93 -7.12
N ASP A 8 -21.51 7.89 -7.64
CA ASP A 8 -22.79 8.28 -7.06
C ASP A 8 -23.83 7.15 -7.14
N VAL A 9 -23.92 6.45 -8.27
CA VAL A 9 -24.79 5.27 -8.43
C VAL A 9 -24.39 4.15 -7.46
N LEU A 10 -23.08 3.94 -7.24
CA LEU A 10 -22.60 2.93 -6.29
C LEU A 10 -22.97 3.30 -4.85
N ALA A 11 -22.84 4.57 -4.48
CA ALA A 11 -23.22 5.06 -3.16
C ALA A 11 -24.72 4.82 -2.88
N GLU A 12 -25.59 5.17 -3.83
CA GLU A 12 -27.03 4.92 -3.71
C GLU A 12 -27.38 3.43 -3.60
N ARG A 13 -26.77 2.57 -4.43
CA ARG A 13 -26.96 1.12 -4.34
C ARG A 13 -26.50 0.55 -3.01
N THR A 14 -25.41 1.08 -2.46
CA THR A 14 -24.91 0.67 -1.14
C THR A 14 -25.94 1.00 -0.06
N GLU A 15 -26.50 2.22 -0.11
CA GLU A 15 -27.56 2.62 0.83
C GLU A 15 -28.84 1.79 0.67
N ASP A 16 -29.23 1.43 -0.57
CA ASP A 16 -30.38 0.54 -0.81
C ASP A 16 -30.19 -0.81 -0.15
N VAL A 17 -28.98 -1.38 -0.25
CA VAL A 17 -28.64 -2.66 0.39
C VAL A 17 -28.71 -2.53 1.91
N VAL A 18 -28.16 -1.46 2.48
CA VAL A 18 -28.21 -1.24 3.93
C VAL A 18 -29.63 -1.03 4.40
N GLU A 19 -30.43 -0.20 3.71
CA GLU A 19 -31.84 0.05 4.03
C GLU A 19 -32.68 -1.22 4.00
N ALA A 20 -32.42 -2.13 3.04
CA ALA A 20 -33.11 -3.41 2.95
C ALA A 20 -32.85 -4.32 4.17
N HIS A 21 -31.69 -4.20 4.81
CA HIS A 21 -31.30 -4.98 5.98
C HIS A 21 -31.55 -4.27 7.31
N ALA A 22 -31.57 -2.93 7.27
CA ALA A 22 -31.79 -2.06 8.42
C ALA A 22 -32.77 -0.94 8.06
N PRO A 23 -34.08 -1.19 8.04
CA PRO A 23 -35.09 -0.20 7.69
C PRO A 23 -35.00 1.06 8.55
N GLY A 24 -35.06 2.23 7.90
CA GLY A 24 -34.91 3.55 8.53
C GLY A 24 -33.44 4.00 8.62
N PHE A 25 -32.51 3.31 7.98
CA PHE A 25 -31.10 3.73 7.89
C PHE A 25 -30.97 5.08 7.17
N ARG A 26 -31.63 5.25 6.03
CA ARG A 26 -31.55 6.48 5.23
C ARG A 26 -32.01 7.72 5.98
N ASP A 27 -33.04 7.60 6.82
CA ASP A 27 -33.55 8.70 7.64
C ASP A 27 -32.55 9.15 8.73
N ARG A 28 -31.54 8.33 9.00
CA ARG A 28 -30.50 8.58 10.01
C ARG A 28 -29.21 9.12 9.41
N ILE A 29 -29.08 9.23 8.10
CA ILE A 29 -27.91 9.79 7.45
C ILE A 29 -27.89 11.31 7.70
N LEU A 30 -26.96 11.77 8.52
CA LEU A 30 -26.77 13.19 8.79
C LEU A 30 -25.93 13.88 7.73
N HIS A 31 -24.97 13.15 7.17
CA HIS A 31 -24.06 13.66 6.16
C HIS A 31 -23.49 12.50 5.33
N ARG A 32 -23.21 12.74 4.04
CA ARG A 32 -22.58 11.79 3.14
C ARG A 32 -21.34 12.42 2.50
N VAL A 33 -20.25 11.70 2.48
CA VAL A 33 -19.06 12.03 1.71
C VAL A 33 -18.75 10.86 0.78
N VAL A 34 -18.69 11.11 -0.52
CA VAL A 34 -18.27 10.13 -1.51
C VAL A 34 -16.89 10.54 -2.01
N GLN A 35 -15.86 9.78 -1.65
CA GLN A 35 -14.51 9.98 -2.17
C GLN A 35 -14.35 9.16 -3.47
N ARG A 36 -14.04 9.84 -4.55
CA ARG A 36 -13.81 9.25 -5.87
C ARG A 36 -12.33 8.94 -6.05
N PRO A 37 -11.95 8.06 -6.98
CA PRO A 37 -10.55 7.81 -7.31
C PRO A 37 -9.75 9.09 -7.63
N GLY A 38 -10.37 10.03 -8.36
CA GLY A 38 -9.77 11.34 -8.65
C GLY A 38 -9.52 12.18 -7.40
N ASP A 39 -10.48 12.24 -6.49
CA ASP A 39 -10.35 13.00 -5.23
C ASP A 39 -9.19 12.46 -4.37
N LEU A 40 -9.00 11.13 -4.36
CA LEU A 40 -7.89 10.50 -3.64
C LEU A 40 -6.54 10.83 -4.27
N GLN A 41 -6.45 10.82 -5.60
CA GLN A 41 -5.23 11.18 -6.33
C GLN A 41 -4.91 12.67 -6.21
N ASP A 42 -5.92 13.55 -6.19
CA ASP A 42 -5.73 14.99 -6.00
C ASP A 42 -5.26 15.31 -4.58
N ALA A 43 -5.72 14.54 -3.58
CA ALA A 43 -5.28 14.68 -2.21
C ALA A 43 -3.85 14.13 -1.99
N ASP A 44 -3.48 13.06 -2.67
CA ASP A 44 -2.14 12.46 -2.65
C ASP A 44 -1.81 11.86 -4.03
N ALA A 45 -0.90 12.53 -4.76
CA ALA A 45 -0.47 12.13 -6.11
C ALA A 45 0.15 10.72 -6.19
N ASN A 46 0.53 10.10 -5.06
CA ASN A 46 0.98 8.70 -5.03
C ASN A 46 -0.18 7.71 -5.16
N LEU A 47 -1.42 8.14 -4.91
CA LEU A 47 -2.61 7.31 -5.03
C LEU A 47 -3.14 7.32 -6.49
N VAL A 48 -2.30 6.90 -7.43
CA VAL A 48 -2.63 6.89 -8.87
C VAL A 48 -3.94 6.14 -9.11
N HIS A 49 -4.93 6.81 -9.73
CA HIS A 49 -6.30 6.32 -9.92
C HIS A 49 -6.97 5.84 -8.61
N GLY A 50 -6.64 6.45 -7.48
CA GLY A 50 -7.20 6.11 -6.18
C GLY A 50 -6.67 4.79 -5.59
N ALA A 51 -5.53 4.28 -6.06
CA ALA A 51 -4.95 3.01 -5.63
C ALA A 51 -4.35 3.10 -4.22
N VAL A 52 -5.18 3.07 -3.19
CA VAL A 52 -4.78 3.16 -1.77
C VAL A 52 -3.82 2.05 -1.31
N ASN A 53 -3.71 0.95 -2.06
CA ASN A 53 -2.80 -0.16 -1.76
C ASN A 53 -1.43 -0.03 -2.44
N GLY A 54 -1.16 1.06 -3.14
CA GLY A 54 0.11 1.31 -3.81
C GLY A 54 0.44 0.23 -4.85
N GLY A 55 -0.19 0.29 -6.02
CA GLY A 55 -0.05 -0.70 -7.10
C GLY A 55 -1.33 -1.49 -7.35
N THR A 56 -1.22 -2.58 -8.08
CA THR A 56 -2.36 -3.43 -8.46
C THR A 56 -2.52 -4.65 -7.56
N ALA A 57 -3.69 -5.32 -7.63
CA ALA A 57 -3.95 -6.59 -6.96
C ALA A 57 -3.60 -7.82 -7.83
N GLN A 58 -2.82 -7.65 -8.88
CA GLN A 58 -2.38 -8.75 -9.75
C GLN A 58 -1.39 -9.67 -9.02
N LEU A 59 -1.36 -10.96 -9.36
CA LEU A 59 -0.55 -11.97 -8.66
C LEU A 59 0.94 -11.59 -8.58
N PHE A 60 1.50 -11.01 -9.65
CA PHE A 60 2.89 -10.55 -9.68
C PHE A 60 3.15 -9.26 -8.89
N GLN A 61 2.11 -8.70 -8.27
CA GLN A 61 2.16 -7.54 -7.37
C GLN A 61 1.72 -7.93 -5.95
N GLN A 62 1.74 -9.21 -5.61
CA GLN A 62 1.34 -9.70 -4.30
C GLN A 62 2.50 -10.33 -3.55
N LEU A 63 2.38 -10.39 -2.23
CA LEU A 63 3.32 -11.05 -1.33
C LEU A 63 4.79 -10.64 -1.59
N VAL A 64 5.64 -11.62 -1.85
CA VAL A 64 7.09 -11.44 -2.07
C VAL A 64 7.46 -10.70 -3.36
N PHE A 65 6.50 -10.54 -4.28
CA PHE A 65 6.69 -9.78 -5.51
C PHE A 65 6.41 -8.29 -5.34
N ARG A 66 5.97 -7.86 -4.17
CA ARG A 66 5.65 -6.47 -3.88
C ARG A 66 6.82 -5.78 -3.15
N PRO A 67 7.23 -4.57 -3.53
CA PRO A 67 6.76 -3.74 -4.65
C PRO A 67 7.23 -4.23 -6.03
N VAL A 68 8.34 -4.92 -6.07
CA VAL A 68 8.91 -5.57 -7.24
C VAL A 68 9.54 -6.90 -6.83
N PRO A 69 9.71 -7.87 -7.75
CA PRO A 69 10.40 -9.11 -7.45
C PRO A 69 11.77 -8.87 -6.78
N GLY A 70 12.06 -9.60 -5.71
CA GLY A 70 13.29 -9.46 -4.93
C GLY A 70 13.25 -8.41 -3.81
N LEU A 71 12.31 -7.47 -3.80
CA LEU A 71 12.11 -6.49 -2.72
C LEU A 71 10.90 -6.85 -1.82
N GLY A 72 10.61 -8.12 -1.62
CA GLY A 72 9.58 -8.59 -0.67
C GLY A 72 9.95 -8.38 0.79
N ARG A 73 10.65 -7.28 1.09
CA ARG A 73 11.13 -6.88 2.41
C ARG A 73 11.16 -5.34 2.51
N PRO A 74 11.27 -4.75 3.71
CA PRO A 74 11.28 -3.30 3.89
C PRO A 74 12.60 -2.63 3.46
N GLU A 75 13.72 -3.36 3.46
CA GLU A 75 15.02 -2.81 3.07
C GLU A 75 15.06 -2.48 1.57
N THR A 76 15.61 -1.32 1.22
CA THR A 76 15.82 -0.90 -0.17
C THR A 76 17.31 -0.96 -0.55
N PRO A 77 17.67 -0.88 -1.83
CA PRO A 77 19.08 -0.73 -2.24
C PRO A 77 19.73 0.56 -1.74
N ILE A 78 18.95 1.54 -1.32
CA ILE A 78 19.43 2.81 -0.78
C ILE A 78 19.69 2.66 0.71
N GLU A 79 20.87 3.04 1.14
CA GLU A 79 21.29 2.96 2.54
C GLU A 79 20.36 3.80 3.44
N ASN A 80 19.94 3.21 4.58
CA ASN A 80 19.04 3.82 5.55
C ASN A 80 17.63 4.19 5.02
N LEU A 81 17.23 3.67 3.87
CA LEU A 81 15.89 3.84 3.34
C LEU A 81 15.08 2.55 3.43
N TYR A 82 13.93 2.61 4.10
CA TYR A 82 13.04 1.47 4.35
C TYR A 82 11.63 1.76 3.86
N LEU A 83 10.99 0.77 3.25
CA LEU A 83 9.62 0.87 2.79
C LEU A 83 8.64 0.47 3.90
N GLY A 84 7.85 1.43 4.38
CA GLY A 84 6.82 1.21 5.41
C GLY A 84 5.38 1.41 4.93
N SER A 85 5.19 1.61 3.64
CA SER A 85 3.87 1.89 3.06
C SER A 85 3.12 0.64 2.60
N ALA A 86 1.87 0.82 2.20
CA ALA A 86 1.05 -0.22 1.58
C ALA A 86 1.67 -0.82 0.30
N ALA A 87 2.61 -0.11 -0.34
CA ALA A 87 3.37 -0.62 -1.48
C ALA A 87 4.38 -1.72 -1.08
N ALA A 88 4.80 -1.78 0.19
CA ALA A 88 5.74 -2.80 0.69
C ALA A 88 5.03 -4.13 0.99
N HIS A 89 5.83 -5.21 1.11
CA HIS A 89 5.34 -6.49 1.62
C HIS A 89 4.87 -6.35 3.09
N PRO A 90 3.75 -6.93 3.51
CA PRO A 90 2.85 -7.85 2.79
C PRO A 90 1.76 -7.16 1.96
N GLY A 91 1.71 -5.86 1.91
CA GLY A 91 0.70 -5.08 1.21
C GLY A 91 -0.15 -4.23 2.14
N GLY A 92 -1.12 -3.52 1.56
CA GLY A 92 -2.03 -2.66 2.30
C GLY A 92 -3.02 -3.42 3.18
N GLY A 93 -3.42 -2.78 4.27
CA GLY A 93 -4.41 -3.28 5.22
C GLY A 93 -4.33 -2.49 6.53
N VAL A 94 -5.38 -2.62 7.36
CA VAL A 94 -5.44 -1.93 8.67
C VAL A 94 -4.69 -2.73 9.74
N HIS A 95 -3.47 -3.19 9.44
CA HIS A 95 -2.67 -4.03 10.34
C HIS A 95 -1.32 -3.41 10.76
N GLY A 96 -0.87 -2.35 10.08
CA GLY A 96 0.40 -1.67 10.37
C GLY A 96 1.67 -2.51 10.15
N VAL A 97 1.58 -3.72 9.57
CA VAL A 97 2.71 -4.66 9.46
C VAL A 97 3.84 -4.09 8.61
N CYS A 98 3.54 -3.35 7.53
CA CYS A 98 4.59 -2.76 6.70
C CYS A 98 5.48 -1.80 7.50
N GLY A 99 4.87 -0.90 8.29
CA GLY A 99 5.60 0.01 9.19
C GLY A 99 6.37 -0.71 10.29
N PHE A 100 5.76 -1.75 10.88
CA PHE A 100 6.43 -2.58 11.88
C PHE A 100 7.67 -3.30 11.33
N LEU A 101 7.58 -3.86 10.13
CA LEU A 101 8.70 -4.53 9.46
C LEU A 101 9.80 -3.53 9.12
N ALA A 102 9.45 -2.33 8.62
CA ALA A 102 10.40 -1.26 8.34
C ALA A 102 11.16 -0.81 9.61
N ALA A 103 10.43 -0.59 10.70
CA ALA A 103 11.03 -0.23 11.98
C ALA A 103 11.97 -1.34 12.51
N ARG A 104 11.55 -2.61 12.42
CA ARG A 104 12.40 -3.74 12.83
C ARG A 104 13.67 -3.84 11.97
N ALA A 105 13.57 -3.61 10.67
CA ALA A 105 14.72 -3.62 9.78
C ALA A 105 15.71 -2.51 10.16
N ALA A 106 15.22 -1.27 10.34
CA ALA A 106 16.03 -0.14 10.75
C ALA A 106 16.75 -0.41 12.09
N LEU A 107 16.02 -0.87 13.11
CA LEU A 107 16.62 -1.21 14.41
C LEU A 107 17.61 -2.36 14.30
N GLY A 108 17.34 -3.36 13.46
CA GLY A 108 18.24 -4.49 13.24
C GLY A 108 19.54 -4.11 12.55
N GLU A 109 19.52 -3.12 11.67
CA GLU A 109 20.73 -2.62 10.99
C GLU A 109 21.59 -1.71 11.87
N HIS A 110 20.98 -0.99 12.80
CA HIS A 110 21.69 -0.14 13.76
C HIS A 110 22.11 -0.90 15.04
N GLY A 111 21.67 -2.14 15.19
CA GLY A 111 22.04 -3.00 16.32
C GLY A 111 23.40 -3.70 16.16
N TRP A 112 23.79 -4.45 17.21
CA TRP A 112 24.99 -5.27 17.21
C TRP A 112 24.95 -6.27 16.04
N GLY A 113 25.94 -6.23 15.14
CA GLY A 113 25.97 -7.07 13.94
C GLY A 113 25.21 -6.52 12.73
N GLY A 114 24.57 -5.36 12.82
CA GLY A 114 23.80 -4.73 11.75
C GLY A 114 24.61 -4.49 10.47
N GLY A 115 25.89 -4.14 10.61
CA GLY A 115 26.79 -3.97 9.46
C GLY A 115 27.00 -5.23 8.62
N LEU A 116 27.08 -6.41 9.27
CA LEU A 116 27.17 -7.69 8.55
C LEU A 116 25.85 -8.03 7.85
N ARG A 117 24.73 -7.85 8.56
CA ARG A 117 23.40 -8.08 7.99
C ARG A 117 23.16 -7.20 6.76
N ARG A 118 23.50 -5.91 6.82
CA ARG A 118 23.40 -4.98 5.69
C ARG A 118 24.21 -5.45 4.49
N ARG A 119 25.48 -5.86 4.69
CA ARG A 119 26.33 -6.37 3.61
C ARG A 119 25.73 -7.60 2.92
N VAL A 120 25.17 -8.53 3.69
CA VAL A 120 24.53 -9.73 3.16
C VAL A 120 23.25 -9.36 2.38
N THR A 121 22.45 -8.44 2.91
CA THR A 121 21.23 -7.98 2.24
C THR A 121 21.55 -7.23 0.95
N SER A 122 22.53 -6.32 0.96
CA SER A 122 22.97 -5.59 -0.22
C SER A 122 23.49 -6.54 -1.30
N ALA A 123 24.38 -7.46 -0.95
CA ALA A 123 24.89 -8.46 -1.90
C ALA A 123 23.78 -9.34 -2.51
N ALA A 124 22.75 -9.70 -1.73
CA ALA A 124 21.61 -10.45 -2.24
C ALA A 124 20.73 -9.60 -3.18
N LEU A 125 20.57 -8.32 -2.93
CA LEU A 125 19.83 -7.40 -3.80
C LEU A 125 20.58 -7.14 -5.11
N ASP A 126 21.90 -6.95 -5.06
CA ASP A 126 22.75 -6.78 -6.24
C ASP A 126 22.73 -8.02 -7.16
N LEU A 127 22.64 -9.22 -6.58
CA LEU A 127 22.49 -10.47 -7.33
C LEU A 127 21.15 -10.55 -8.09
N VAL A 128 20.08 -9.99 -7.53
CA VAL A 128 18.73 -10.05 -8.11
C VAL A 128 18.47 -8.91 -9.11
N HIS A 129 19.01 -7.71 -8.87
CA HIS A 129 18.71 -6.51 -9.66
C HIS A 129 19.87 -6.08 -10.56
N GLY A 130 21.04 -6.69 -10.43
CA GLY A 130 22.29 -6.24 -11.07
C GLY A 130 22.91 -5.04 -10.31
N PRO A 131 24.17 -4.71 -10.61
CA PRO A 131 24.83 -3.57 -9.98
C PRO A 131 24.13 -2.26 -10.36
N PRO A 132 24.11 -1.26 -9.46
CA PRO A 132 23.53 0.03 -9.75
C PRO A 132 24.15 0.64 -11.02
N ALA A 133 23.31 1.19 -11.91
CA ALA A 133 23.79 1.90 -13.08
C ALA A 133 24.67 3.08 -12.64
N SER A 134 25.91 3.10 -13.11
CA SER A 134 26.90 4.15 -12.85
C SER A 134 26.53 5.45 -13.55
#